data_db7e3d43b3cd485b8d07e416c4b7dfd7
#
_entry.id   db7e3d43b3cd485b8d07e416c4b7dfd7
#
_cell.length_a   1.000
_cell.length_b   1.000
_cell.length_c   1.000
_cell.angle_alpha   90.00
_cell.angle_beta   90.00
_cell.angle_gamma   90.00
#
_symmetry.space_group_name_H-M   'P 1'
#
loop_
_entity.id
_entity.type
_entity.pdbx_description
1 polymer ?
#
loop_
_entity_poly.entity_id
_entity_poly.type
_entity_poly.pdbx_seq_one_letter_code
_entity_poly.pdbx_strand_id
1 'polypeptide(L)'
;MRYDAEHKARTHRRIVKSASRQLRQKGLNGPAVATLMKASGLTHGGFYKHFSSRDDLVIEAIEESLVELTKTLIDAAKDSGSRDAWKAMVTTYLSLERCDRADIGCPIAALAPDIARTAPAMKQRISAAILKFRSELIPFMPGRTTEEKGSNFLMLMTSMVGTVALARTMPEKAVREAIVDTVRDRLLASF
;
A
#
# COMPACT_ATOMS: atom_id res chain seq x y z
N MET A 1 -11.71 -1.76 33.61
CA MET A 1 -12.35 -1.52 32.28
C MET A 1 -11.49 -0.75 31.29
N ARG A 2 -10.91 0.42 31.63
CA ARG A 2 -10.07 1.21 30.68
C ARG A 2 -8.81 0.46 30.21
N TYR A 3 -8.13 -0.22 31.09
CA TYR A 3 -6.92 -1.00 30.78
C TYR A 3 -7.17 -2.16 29.80
N ASP A 4 -8.31 -2.81 29.89
CA ASP A 4 -8.71 -3.91 29.00
C ASP A 4 -9.03 -3.42 27.58
N ALA A 5 -9.70 -2.27 27.44
CA ALA A 5 -10.00 -1.66 26.16
C ALA A 5 -8.73 -1.20 25.41
N GLU A 6 -7.76 -0.60 26.10
CA GLU A 6 -6.49 -0.19 25.50
C GLU A 6 -5.64 -1.40 25.06
N HIS A 7 -5.64 -2.46 25.88
CA HIS A 7 -4.96 -3.71 25.53
C HIS A 7 -5.59 -4.37 24.30
N LYS A 8 -6.93 -4.41 24.22
CA LYS A 8 -7.67 -4.93 23.07
C LYS A 8 -7.35 -4.12 21.80
N ALA A 9 -7.37 -2.79 21.86
CA ALA A 9 -7.07 -1.93 20.73
C ALA A 9 -5.61 -2.06 20.25
N ARG A 10 -4.65 -2.19 21.16
CA ARG A 10 -3.25 -2.43 20.83
C ARG A 10 -3.04 -3.78 20.14
N THR A 11 -3.71 -4.81 20.64
CA THR A 11 -3.68 -6.16 20.07
C THR A 11 -4.29 -6.17 18.68
N HIS A 12 -5.44 -5.53 18.48
CA HIS A 12 -6.10 -5.38 17.18
C HIS A 12 -5.15 -4.73 16.16
N ARG A 13 -4.57 -3.56 16.47
CA ARG A 13 -3.59 -2.89 15.59
C ARG A 13 -2.39 -3.78 15.24
N ARG A 14 -1.89 -4.58 16.19
CA ARG A 14 -0.78 -5.52 15.95
C ARG A 14 -1.17 -6.60 14.95
N ILE A 15 -2.39 -7.14 15.04
CA ILE A 15 -2.89 -8.12 14.07
C ILE A 15 -3.02 -7.50 12.69
N VAL A 16 -3.64 -6.32 12.57
CA VAL A 16 -3.82 -5.61 11.30
C VAL A 16 -2.46 -5.33 10.64
N LYS A 17 -1.48 -4.82 11.38
CA LYS A 17 -0.11 -4.58 10.85
C LYS A 17 0.60 -5.85 10.40
N SER A 18 0.45 -6.94 11.15
CA SER A 18 1.02 -8.23 10.76
C SER A 18 0.35 -8.77 9.49
N ALA A 19 -0.98 -8.71 9.41
CA ALA A 19 -1.75 -9.11 8.24
C ALA A 19 -1.40 -8.26 7.01
N SER A 20 -1.30 -6.95 7.16
CA SER A 20 -0.91 -5.99 6.12
C SER A 20 0.38 -6.40 5.41
N ARG A 21 1.43 -6.74 6.17
CA ARG A 21 2.71 -7.20 5.62
C ARG A 21 2.61 -8.55 4.93
N GLN A 22 1.94 -9.52 5.57
CA GLN A 22 1.83 -10.87 5.03
C GLN A 22 0.98 -10.93 3.76
N LEU A 23 -0.10 -10.15 3.68
CA LEU A 23 -0.93 -10.07 2.48
C LEU A 23 -0.15 -9.51 1.29
N ARG A 24 0.64 -8.44 1.49
CA ARG A 24 1.49 -7.89 0.44
C ARG A 24 2.56 -8.87 -0.07
N GLN A 25 3.03 -9.79 0.79
CA GLN A 25 4.03 -10.80 0.42
C GLN A 25 3.42 -12.03 -0.24
N LYS A 26 2.21 -12.45 0.17
CA LYS A 26 1.65 -13.77 -0.14
C LYS A 26 0.35 -13.73 -0.93
N GLY A 27 -0.18 -12.52 -1.23
CA GLY A 27 -1.50 -12.37 -1.86
C GLY A 27 -2.65 -12.54 -0.87
N LEU A 28 -3.87 -12.25 -1.32
CA LEU A 28 -5.07 -12.32 -0.47
C LEU A 28 -5.40 -13.76 -0.05
N ASN A 29 -5.06 -14.77 -0.87
CA ASN A 29 -5.34 -16.17 -0.59
C ASN A 29 -4.18 -16.88 0.13
N GLY A 30 -3.03 -16.21 0.32
CA GLY A 30 -1.82 -16.83 0.87
C GLY A 30 -1.92 -17.27 2.33
N PRO A 31 -2.18 -16.38 3.30
CA PRO A 31 -2.18 -16.76 4.69
C PRO A 31 -3.56 -17.16 5.20
N ALA A 32 -3.66 -18.37 5.77
CA ALA A 32 -4.83 -18.75 6.57
C ALA A 32 -4.93 -17.87 7.83
N VAL A 33 -6.17 -17.65 8.34
CA VAL A 33 -6.40 -16.89 9.59
C VAL A 33 -5.52 -17.39 10.74
N ALA A 34 -5.39 -18.72 10.88
CA ALA A 34 -4.53 -19.32 11.91
C ALA A 34 -3.06 -18.85 11.80
N THR A 35 -2.53 -18.73 10.57
CA THR A 35 -1.17 -18.23 10.32
C THR A 35 -1.02 -16.77 10.71
N LEU A 36 -2.01 -15.92 10.35
CA LEU A 36 -2.02 -14.51 10.71
C LEU A 36 -2.08 -14.31 12.23
N MET A 37 -2.93 -15.09 12.90
CA MET A 37 -3.06 -15.03 14.37
C MET A 37 -1.79 -15.52 15.07
N LYS A 38 -1.20 -16.64 14.63
CA LYS A 38 0.07 -17.17 15.16
C LYS A 38 1.20 -16.14 15.01
N ALA A 39 1.32 -15.50 13.85
CA ALA A 39 2.32 -14.44 13.62
C ALA A 39 2.11 -13.20 14.52
N SER A 40 0.90 -13.02 15.03
CA SER A 40 0.56 -11.96 16.00
C SER A 40 0.63 -12.42 17.46
N GLY A 41 1.12 -13.65 17.71
CA GLY A 41 1.22 -14.23 19.06
C GLY A 41 -0.14 -14.58 19.69
N LEU A 42 -1.14 -14.91 18.88
CA LEU A 42 -2.52 -15.17 19.32
C LEU A 42 -3.02 -16.53 18.84
N THR A 43 -4.02 -17.06 19.55
CA THR A 43 -4.71 -18.29 19.16
C THR A 43 -5.77 -18.02 18.09
N HIS A 44 -6.15 -19.04 17.31
CA HIS A 44 -7.24 -18.95 16.35
C HIS A 44 -8.56 -18.49 16.99
N GLY A 45 -8.89 -18.99 18.18
CA GLY A 45 -10.11 -18.59 18.92
C GLY A 45 -10.13 -17.11 19.35
N GLY A 46 -8.96 -16.45 19.43
CA GLY A 46 -8.85 -15.02 19.70
C GLY A 46 -9.26 -14.12 18.53
N PHE A 47 -9.33 -14.67 17.31
CA PHE A 47 -9.68 -13.92 16.10
C PHE A 47 -11.04 -13.21 16.20
N TYR A 48 -12.08 -13.95 16.54
CA TYR A 48 -13.45 -13.44 16.60
C TYR A 48 -13.71 -12.41 17.71
N LYS A 49 -12.73 -12.21 18.64
CA LYS A 49 -12.77 -11.09 19.58
C LYS A 49 -12.39 -9.75 18.93
N HIS A 50 -11.76 -9.78 17.75
CA HIS A 50 -11.23 -8.61 17.05
C HIS A 50 -11.88 -8.36 15.71
N PHE A 51 -12.28 -9.39 14.95
CA PHE A 51 -12.82 -9.28 13.59
C PHE A 51 -14.06 -10.15 13.44
N SER A 52 -15.06 -9.63 12.72
CA SER A 52 -16.30 -10.36 12.43
C SER A 52 -16.11 -11.40 11.33
N SER A 53 -15.15 -11.16 10.43
CA SER A 53 -14.84 -12.05 9.31
C SER A 53 -13.37 -11.93 8.89
N ARG A 54 -12.90 -12.89 8.09
CA ARG A 54 -11.59 -12.80 7.42
C ARG A 54 -11.53 -11.59 6.48
N ASP A 55 -12.61 -11.30 5.80
CA ASP A 55 -12.69 -10.18 4.86
C ASP A 55 -12.53 -8.83 5.58
N ASP A 56 -13.09 -8.69 6.80
CA ASP A 56 -12.88 -7.48 7.60
C ASP A 56 -11.40 -7.28 7.94
N LEU A 57 -10.69 -8.33 8.36
CA LEU A 57 -9.25 -8.25 8.60
C LEU A 57 -8.48 -7.89 7.32
N VAL A 58 -8.84 -8.48 6.17
CA VAL A 58 -8.18 -8.20 4.89
C VAL A 58 -8.38 -6.74 4.48
N ILE A 59 -9.59 -6.22 4.61
CA ILE A 59 -9.91 -4.83 4.29
C ILE A 59 -9.11 -3.89 5.20
N GLU A 60 -9.18 -4.08 6.52
CA GLU A 60 -8.42 -3.25 7.48
C GLU A 60 -6.91 -3.32 7.24
N ALA A 61 -6.38 -4.48 6.84
CA ALA A 61 -4.97 -4.65 6.52
C ALA A 61 -4.55 -3.90 5.23
N ILE A 62 -5.43 -3.83 4.23
CA ILE A 62 -5.20 -3.03 3.02
C ILE A 62 -5.29 -1.54 3.36
N GLU A 63 -6.27 -1.12 4.14
CA GLU A 63 -6.42 0.26 4.63
C GLU A 63 -5.17 0.71 5.40
N GLU A 64 -4.67 -0.09 6.35
CA GLU A 64 -3.43 0.19 7.08
C GLU A 64 -2.23 0.32 6.14
N SER A 65 -2.13 -0.56 5.11
CA SER A 65 -1.06 -0.49 4.11
C SER A 65 -1.09 0.82 3.32
N LEU A 66 -2.28 1.29 2.95
CA LEU A 66 -2.47 2.55 2.24
C LEU A 66 -2.13 3.73 3.15
N VAL A 67 -2.54 3.72 4.41
CA VAL A 67 -2.20 4.75 5.40
C VAL A 67 -0.68 4.83 5.62
N GLU A 68 -0.01 3.68 5.78
CA GLU A 68 1.46 3.64 5.90
C GLU A 68 2.14 4.22 4.65
N LEU A 69 1.67 3.85 3.45
CA LEU A 69 2.22 4.36 2.19
C LEU A 69 1.97 5.86 2.04
N THR A 70 0.73 6.33 2.30
CA THR A 70 0.39 7.76 2.28
C THR A 70 1.33 8.56 3.16
N LYS A 71 1.48 8.13 4.41
CA LYS A 71 2.38 8.80 5.36
C LYS A 71 3.80 8.88 4.81
N THR A 72 4.34 7.76 4.32
CA THR A 72 5.70 7.71 3.76
C THR A 72 5.88 8.69 2.60
N LEU A 73 4.92 8.76 1.68
CA LEU A 73 5.01 9.63 0.51
C LEU A 73 4.86 11.10 0.89
N ILE A 74 3.94 11.42 1.82
CA ILE A 74 3.75 12.79 2.30
C ILE A 74 4.97 13.27 3.10
N ASP A 75 5.55 12.42 3.95
CA ASP A 75 6.76 12.75 4.68
C ASP A 75 7.90 13.07 3.69
N ALA A 76 8.14 12.23 2.68
CA ALA A 76 9.14 12.48 1.64
C ALA A 76 8.88 13.79 0.88
N ALA A 77 7.62 14.10 0.57
CA ALA A 77 7.24 15.35 -0.09
C ALA A 77 7.56 16.58 0.77
N LYS A 78 7.26 16.52 2.06
CA LYS A 78 7.52 17.61 3.02
C LYS A 78 9.01 17.81 3.26
N ASP A 79 9.75 16.72 3.45
CA ASP A 79 11.19 16.73 3.71
C ASP A 79 11.99 17.25 2.52
N SER A 80 11.46 17.14 1.30
CA SER A 80 12.12 17.65 0.09
C SER A 80 12.25 19.19 0.08
N GLY A 81 11.38 19.92 0.79
CA GLY A 81 11.32 21.37 0.77
C GLY A 81 11.11 21.99 -0.62
N SER A 82 10.82 21.18 -1.62
CA SER A 82 10.75 21.53 -3.03
C SER A 82 9.33 21.89 -3.47
N ARG A 83 9.22 22.81 -4.47
CA ARG A 83 7.96 23.02 -5.19
C ARG A 83 7.51 21.77 -5.96
N ASP A 84 8.47 20.92 -6.32
CA ASP A 84 8.25 19.65 -7.03
C ASP A 84 8.20 18.46 -6.04
N ALA A 85 7.45 18.63 -4.94
CA ALA A 85 7.31 17.62 -3.88
C ALA A 85 6.88 16.23 -4.40
N TRP A 86 6.14 16.19 -5.52
CA TRP A 86 5.78 14.96 -6.22
C TRP A 86 6.99 14.15 -6.70
N LYS A 87 8.11 14.81 -7.05
CA LYS A 87 9.35 14.12 -7.46
C LYS A 87 9.93 13.27 -6.33
N ALA A 88 9.90 13.80 -5.10
CA ALA A 88 10.31 13.04 -3.93
C ALA A 88 9.39 11.84 -3.68
N MET A 89 8.08 11.98 -3.90
CA MET A 89 7.14 10.86 -3.82
C MET A 89 7.44 9.78 -4.86
N VAL A 90 7.68 10.16 -6.12
CA VAL A 90 8.03 9.22 -7.20
C VAL A 90 9.32 8.49 -6.86
N THR A 91 10.37 9.22 -6.46
CA THR A 91 11.66 8.63 -6.09
C THR A 91 11.54 7.67 -4.90
N THR A 92 10.76 8.04 -3.89
CA THR A 92 10.51 7.18 -2.73
C THR A 92 9.72 5.93 -3.10
N TYR A 93 8.70 6.07 -3.93
CA TYR A 93 7.87 4.95 -4.35
C TYR A 93 8.65 3.98 -5.26
N LEU A 94 9.37 4.51 -6.25
CA LEU A 94 10.20 3.77 -7.21
C LEU A 94 11.63 3.60 -6.69
N SER A 95 11.80 3.14 -5.47
CA SER A 95 13.09 2.69 -4.94
C SER A 95 13.22 1.16 -5.06
N LEU A 96 14.44 0.68 -5.33
CA LEU A 96 14.71 -0.76 -5.41
C LEU A 96 14.36 -1.48 -4.10
N GLU A 97 14.64 -0.84 -2.95
CA GLU A 97 14.26 -1.38 -1.64
C GLU A 97 12.75 -1.68 -1.55
N ARG A 98 11.90 -0.73 -1.96
CA ARG A 98 10.45 -0.93 -1.93
C ARG A 98 9.95 -1.90 -3.00
N CYS A 99 10.65 -1.99 -4.11
CA CYS A 99 10.40 -3.01 -5.12
C CYS A 99 10.66 -4.41 -4.56
N ASP A 100 11.82 -4.62 -3.96
CA ASP A 100 12.26 -5.92 -3.43
C ASP A 100 11.51 -6.33 -2.15
N ARG A 101 11.14 -5.35 -1.32
CA ARG A 101 10.41 -5.57 -0.06
C ARG A 101 8.92 -5.35 -0.22
N ALA A 102 8.21 -6.38 -0.66
CA ALA A 102 6.75 -6.31 -0.82
C ALA A 102 6.02 -5.92 0.48
N ASP A 103 6.55 -6.33 1.65
CA ASP A 103 5.97 -6.07 2.98
C ASP A 103 5.85 -4.58 3.35
N ILE A 104 6.68 -3.73 2.75
CA ILE A 104 6.62 -2.26 2.91
C ILE A 104 6.19 -1.53 1.63
N GLY A 105 6.00 -2.27 0.53
CA GLY A 105 5.64 -1.73 -0.78
C GLY A 105 4.16 -1.36 -0.90
N CYS A 106 3.79 -0.90 -2.10
CA CYS A 106 2.42 -0.52 -2.41
C CYS A 106 1.47 -1.73 -2.38
N PRO A 107 0.35 -1.68 -1.63
CA PRO A 107 -0.61 -2.77 -1.61
C PRO A 107 -1.32 -2.96 -2.96
N ILE A 108 -1.49 -1.90 -3.74
CA ILE A 108 -2.11 -2.00 -5.07
C ILE A 108 -1.20 -2.78 -6.02
N ALA A 109 0.10 -2.48 -6.05
CA ALA A 109 1.07 -3.20 -6.87
C ALA A 109 1.18 -4.70 -6.50
N ALA A 110 0.95 -5.04 -5.23
CA ALA A 110 0.99 -6.42 -4.77
C ALA A 110 -0.33 -7.17 -4.94
N LEU A 111 -1.48 -6.50 -4.82
CA LEU A 111 -2.77 -7.16 -4.61
C LEU A 111 -3.85 -6.80 -5.66
N ALA A 112 -3.57 -5.91 -6.62
CA ALA A 112 -4.60 -5.48 -7.59
C ALA A 112 -5.30 -6.65 -8.32
N PRO A 113 -4.60 -7.69 -8.80
CA PRO A 113 -5.25 -8.84 -9.44
C PRO A 113 -6.15 -9.63 -8.47
N ASP A 114 -5.76 -9.73 -7.19
CA ASP A 114 -6.56 -10.41 -6.18
C ASP A 114 -7.80 -9.57 -5.83
N ILE A 115 -7.62 -8.27 -5.60
CA ILE A 115 -8.73 -7.33 -5.34
C ILE A 115 -9.75 -7.35 -6.47
N ALA A 116 -9.29 -7.39 -7.73
CA ALA A 116 -10.18 -7.44 -8.89
C ALA A 116 -11.10 -8.67 -8.90
N ARG A 117 -10.71 -9.75 -8.23
CA ARG A 117 -11.45 -11.02 -8.12
C ARG A 117 -12.30 -11.15 -6.85
N THR A 118 -12.26 -10.17 -5.93
CA THR A 118 -13.08 -10.20 -4.72
C THR A 118 -14.56 -9.92 -5.00
N ALA A 119 -15.42 -10.26 -4.03
CA ALA A 119 -16.85 -9.95 -4.09
C ALA A 119 -17.11 -8.43 -4.19
N PRO A 120 -18.22 -8.00 -4.81
CA PRO A 120 -18.52 -6.57 -5.02
C PRO A 120 -18.48 -5.74 -3.74
N ALA A 121 -19.02 -6.23 -2.64
CA ALA A 121 -19.05 -5.52 -1.35
C ALA A 121 -17.64 -5.27 -0.79
N MET A 122 -16.76 -6.27 -0.87
CA MET A 122 -15.35 -6.12 -0.46
C MET A 122 -14.62 -5.14 -1.36
N LYS A 123 -14.82 -5.25 -2.67
CA LYS A 123 -14.24 -4.34 -3.67
C LYS A 123 -14.66 -2.89 -3.42
N GLN A 124 -15.93 -2.64 -3.08
CA GLN A 124 -16.43 -1.30 -2.75
C GLN A 124 -15.73 -0.71 -1.53
N ARG A 125 -15.51 -1.48 -0.46
CA ARG A 125 -14.80 -1.01 0.74
C ARG A 125 -13.34 -0.69 0.43
N ILE A 126 -12.64 -1.56 -0.31
CA ILE A 126 -11.25 -1.34 -0.70
C ILE A 126 -11.11 -0.12 -1.63
N SER A 127 -12.05 0.06 -2.58
CA SER A 127 -12.01 1.23 -3.47
C SER A 127 -12.20 2.54 -2.73
N ALA A 128 -13.00 2.58 -1.67
CA ALA A 128 -13.13 3.76 -0.82
C ALA A 128 -11.79 4.15 -0.16
N ALA A 129 -11.03 3.15 0.32
CA ALA A 129 -9.68 3.39 0.88
C ALA A 129 -8.69 3.89 -0.20
N ILE A 130 -8.76 3.36 -1.42
CA ILE A 130 -7.94 3.83 -2.56
C ILE A 130 -8.31 5.27 -2.94
N LEU A 131 -9.58 5.63 -2.94
CA LEU A 131 -10.02 7.00 -3.22
C LEU A 131 -9.58 7.98 -2.14
N LYS A 132 -9.58 7.56 -0.87
CA LYS A 132 -9.02 8.35 0.23
C LYS A 132 -7.51 8.56 0.04
N PHE A 133 -6.75 7.50 -0.22
CA PHE A 133 -5.33 7.58 -0.55
C PHE A 133 -5.07 8.60 -1.69
N ARG A 134 -5.86 8.52 -2.77
CA ARG A 134 -5.78 9.47 -3.88
C ARG A 134 -6.01 10.91 -3.40
N SER A 135 -7.08 11.17 -2.64
CA SER A 135 -7.44 12.52 -2.21
C SER A 135 -6.37 13.17 -1.33
N GLU A 136 -5.66 12.39 -0.53
CA GLU A 136 -4.58 12.87 0.34
C GLU A 136 -3.29 13.22 -0.43
N LEU A 137 -3.05 12.59 -1.60
CA LEU A 137 -1.85 12.82 -2.41
C LEU A 137 -2.04 13.86 -3.51
N ILE A 138 -3.26 14.08 -4.01
CA ILE A 138 -3.54 15.08 -5.07
C ILE A 138 -2.95 16.47 -4.80
N PRO A 139 -2.98 17.03 -3.58
CA PRO A 139 -2.43 18.37 -3.34
C PRO A 139 -0.96 18.52 -3.74
N PHE A 140 -0.19 17.43 -3.69
CA PHE A 140 1.24 17.41 -3.98
C PHE A 140 1.55 17.14 -5.46
N MET A 141 0.56 16.76 -6.26
CA MET A 141 0.77 16.38 -7.66
C MET A 141 1.10 17.58 -8.55
N PRO A 142 1.86 17.37 -9.65
CA PRO A 142 2.11 18.40 -10.64
C PRO A 142 0.80 18.81 -11.32
N GLY A 143 0.68 20.10 -11.68
CA GLY A 143 -0.50 20.68 -12.31
C GLY A 143 -0.95 21.97 -11.66
N ARG A 144 -1.68 22.82 -12.38
CA ARG A 144 -2.19 24.12 -11.94
C ARG A 144 -3.60 24.01 -11.36
N THR A 145 -4.41 23.13 -11.92
CA THR A 145 -5.79 22.88 -11.48
C THR A 145 -5.93 21.56 -10.75
N THR A 146 -7.01 21.40 -9.98
CA THR A 146 -7.33 20.12 -9.31
C THR A 146 -7.55 18.99 -10.32
N GLU A 147 -8.10 19.31 -11.49
CA GLU A 147 -8.33 18.35 -12.57
C GLU A 147 -7.01 17.88 -13.17
N GLU A 148 -6.10 18.80 -13.52
CA GLU A 148 -4.75 18.45 -13.98
C GLU A 148 -4.00 17.59 -12.98
N LYS A 149 -4.01 17.99 -11.70
CA LYS A 149 -3.41 17.21 -10.60
C LYS A 149 -4.01 15.81 -10.49
N GLY A 150 -5.34 15.69 -10.65
CA GLY A 150 -6.04 14.42 -10.64
C GLY A 150 -5.64 13.50 -11.79
N SER A 151 -5.50 14.04 -13.00
CA SER A 151 -5.06 13.31 -14.19
C SER A 151 -3.60 12.88 -14.06
N ASN A 152 -2.74 13.79 -13.59
CA ASN A 152 -1.32 13.50 -13.38
C ASN A 152 -1.11 12.46 -12.26
N PHE A 153 -1.92 12.51 -11.19
CA PHE A 153 -1.94 11.45 -10.17
C PHE A 153 -2.22 10.08 -10.79
N LEU A 154 -3.25 9.97 -11.65
CA LEU A 154 -3.59 8.68 -12.28
C LEU A 154 -2.45 8.19 -13.16
N MET A 155 -1.86 9.06 -13.98
CA MET A 155 -0.73 8.70 -14.85
C MET A 155 0.48 8.24 -14.03
N LEU A 156 0.88 8.98 -12.99
CA LEU A 156 1.98 8.62 -12.11
C LEU A 156 1.70 7.30 -11.38
N MET A 157 0.53 7.16 -10.77
CA MET A 157 0.20 5.95 -9.99
C MET A 157 0.12 4.70 -10.85
N THR A 158 -0.52 4.75 -12.02
CA THR A 158 -0.62 3.58 -12.91
C THR A 158 0.75 3.18 -13.42
N SER A 159 1.60 4.14 -13.78
CA SER A 159 2.98 3.87 -14.20
C SER A 159 3.80 3.25 -13.07
N MET A 160 3.76 3.83 -11.85
CA MET A 160 4.51 3.34 -10.70
C MET A 160 4.04 1.94 -10.26
N VAL A 161 2.73 1.71 -10.21
CA VAL A 161 2.15 0.39 -9.88
C VAL A 161 2.57 -0.66 -10.90
N GLY A 162 2.45 -0.35 -12.19
CA GLY A 162 2.85 -1.24 -13.27
C GLY A 162 4.35 -1.56 -13.24
N THR A 163 5.18 -0.54 -12.99
CA THR A 163 6.64 -0.70 -12.88
C THR A 163 7.02 -1.68 -11.76
N VAL A 164 6.48 -1.48 -10.56
CA VAL A 164 6.78 -2.36 -9.43
C VAL A 164 6.24 -3.77 -9.66
N ALA A 165 5.04 -3.90 -10.23
CA ALA A 165 4.46 -5.20 -10.55
C ALA A 165 5.31 -5.96 -11.58
N LEU A 166 5.73 -5.28 -12.66
CA LEU A 166 6.60 -5.87 -13.69
C LEU A 166 7.98 -6.22 -13.13
N ALA A 167 8.63 -5.29 -12.44
CA ALA A 167 9.98 -5.50 -11.90
C ALA A 167 10.03 -6.73 -10.97
N ARG A 168 9.02 -6.93 -10.13
CA ARG A 168 8.93 -8.09 -9.22
C ARG A 168 8.83 -9.45 -9.93
N THR A 169 8.50 -9.49 -11.21
CA THR A 169 8.52 -10.74 -11.98
C THR A 169 9.92 -11.13 -12.45
N MET A 170 10.89 -10.23 -12.35
CA MET A 170 12.27 -10.47 -12.79
C MET A 170 13.10 -11.06 -11.64
N PRO A 171 13.76 -12.20 -11.84
CA PRO A 171 14.61 -12.81 -10.80
C PRO A 171 15.92 -12.02 -10.58
N GLU A 172 16.50 -11.43 -11.64
CA GLU A 172 17.76 -10.73 -11.58
C GLU A 172 17.60 -9.31 -11.01
N LYS A 173 18.38 -9.01 -9.98
CA LYS A 173 18.37 -7.68 -9.34
C LYS A 173 18.69 -6.55 -10.31
N ALA A 174 19.68 -6.73 -11.19
CA ALA A 174 20.09 -5.72 -12.16
C ALA A 174 18.95 -5.37 -13.15
N VAL A 175 18.13 -6.36 -13.54
CA VAL A 175 16.97 -6.14 -14.42
C VAL A 175 15.88 -5.36 -13.68
N ARG A 176 15.59 -5.71 -12.41
CA ARG A 176 14.64 -4.95 -11.59
C ARG A 176 15.05 -3.50 -11.41
N GLU A 177 16.32 -3.27 -11.12
CA GLU A 177 16.91 -1.94 -10.96
C GLU A 177 16.79 -1.13 -12.26
N ALA A 178 17.17 -1.70 -13.39
CA ALA A 178 17.04 -1.05 -14.69
C ALA A 178 15.59 -0.66 -15.03
N ILE A 179 14.60 -1.53 -14.74
CA ILE A 179 13.18 -1.22 -14.94
C ILE A 179 12.75 -0.06 -14.06
N VAL A 180 13.07 -0.12 -12.77
CA VAL A 180 12.68 0.90 -11.79
C VAL A 180 13.30 2.25 -12.12
N ASP A 181 14.62 2.29 -12.39
CA ASP A 181 15.34 3.52 -12.68
C ASP A 181 14.91 4.15 -14.00
N THR A 182 14.76 3.35 -15.06
CA THR A 182 14.31 3.86 -16.36
C THR A 182 12.94 4.55 -16.25
N VAL A 183 11.97 3.93 -15.59
CA VAL A 183 10.63 4.52 -15.48
C VAL A 183 10.64 5.71 -14.53
N ARG A 184 11.34 5.63 -13.41
CA ARG A 184 11.50 6.76 -12.48
C ARG A 184 12.03 7.99 -13.20
N ASP A 185 13.15 7.85 -13.92
CA ASP A 185 13.80 8.97 -14.59
C ASP A 185 12.91 9.57 -15.69
N ARG A 186 12.18 8.75 -16.43
CA ARG A 186 11.19 9.22 -17.42
C ARG A 186 10.03 9.97 -16.77
N LEU A 187 9.50 9.47 -15.66
CA LEU A 187 8.43 10.16 -14.93
C LEU A 187 8.92 11.52 -14.39
N LEU A 188 10.12 11.59 -13.82
CA LEU A 188 10.70 12.82 -13.29
C LEU A 188 10.94 13.88 -14.38
N ALA A 189 11.09 13.48 -15.63
CA ALA A 189 11.28 14.37 -16.79
C ALA A 189 9.96 14.73 -17.51
N SER A 190 8.82 14.16 -17.11
CA SER A 190 7.55 14.27 -17.87
C SER A 190 6.69 15.49 -17.51
N PHE A 191 6.97 16.19 -16.37
CA PHE A 191 6.17 17.31 -15.89
C PHE A 191 7.00 18.52 -15.51
#